data_a5ca131b2a082fa9051cce1fb78f5f11
#
_entry.id   a5ca131b2a082fa9051cce1fb78f5f11
#
_cell.length_a   1.000
_cell.length_b   1.000
_cell.length_c   1.000
_cell.angle_alpha   90.00
_cell.angle_beta   90.00
_cell.angle_gamma   90.00
#
_symmetry.space_group_name_H-M   'P 1'
#
loop_
_entity.id
_entity.type
_entity.pdbx_description
1 polymer ?
#
loop_
_entity_poly.entity_id
_entity_poly.type
_entity_poly.pdbx_seq_one_letter_code
_entity_poly.pdbx_strand_id
1 'polypeptide(L)'
;MKARYILLFLLYFQAPFLQSQDKEFNAEETVWYFIRHAEKNRDNPEDNNPELNSKGKLRALNWAYFFREIPLGSIYSTNYHRTISTAQPVAEAKNLPIIIYSPDELNVKTFMEQNQEKTVLIVGHSNTTPKLVNAIMEKEIFKQMQDNDNSSLFIVRELYGEKIVEHIFVGQ
;
A
#
# COMPACT_ATOMS: atom_id res chain seq x y z
N MET A 1 26.87 -2.91 -84.54
CA MET A 1 26.90 -3.30 -83.11
C MET A 1 25.83 -2.52 -82.38
N LYS A 2 24.75 -3.16 -81.96
CA LYS A 2 23.66 -2.51 -81.21
C LYS A 2 23.80 -2.90 -79.74
N ALA A 3 24.12 -1.92 -78.87
CA ALA A 3 24.19 -2.12 -77.42
C ALA A 3 22.78 -2.18 -76.83
N ARG A 4 22.44 -3.26 -76.18
CA ARG A 4 21.20 -3.43 -75.43
C ARG A 4 21.47 -3.00 -73.97
N TYR A 5 20.85 -1.93 -73.54
CA TYR A 5 20.83 -1.55 -72.13
C TYR A 5 19.72 -2.32 -71.42
N ILE A 6 20.13 -3.17 -70.46
CA ILE A 6 19.22 -3.85 -69.54
C ILE A 6 19.00 -2.90 -68.35
N LEU A 7 17.79 -2.37 -68.24
CA LEU A 7 17.38 -1.57 -67.12
C LEU A 7 16.91 -2.51 -65.96
N LEU A 8 17.74 -2.66 -64.93
CA LEU A 8 17.36 -3.35 -63.72
C LEU A 8 16.49 -2.45 -62.86
N PHE A 9 15.19 -2.79 -62.77
CA PHE A 9 14.27 -2.19 -61.82
C PHE A 9 14.45 -2.85 -60.48
N LEU A 10 15.12 -2.15 -59.54
CA LEU A 10 15.15 -2.53 -58.11
C LEU A 10 13.83 -2.14 -57.47
N LEU A 11 12.93 -3.12 -57.32
CA LEU A 11 11.72 -2.99 -56.48
C LEU A 11 12.14 -2.91 -55.02
N TYR A 12 12.15 -1.71 -54.49
CA TYR A 12 12.27 -1.50 -53.04
C TYR A 12 10.95 -1.91 -52.36
N PHE A 13 10.95 -3.13 -51.80
CA PHE A 13 9.85 -3.60 -50.98
C PHE A 13 9.95 -2.92 -49.61
N GLN A 14 9.23 -1.78 -49.49
CA GLN A 14 9.04 -1.17 -48.16
C GLN A 14 8.05 -2.05 -47.38
N ALA A 15 8.56 -2.97 -46.57
CA ALA A 15 7.76 -3.62 -45.59
C ALA A 15 7.27 -2.57 -44.58
N PRO A 16 5.95 -2.46 -44.35
CA PRO A 16 5.48 -1.61 -43.27
C PRO A 16 6.03 -2.18 -41.96
N PHE A 17 6.89 -1.41 -41.29
CA PHE A 17 7.28 -1.66 -39.93
C PHE A 17 6.01 -1.56 -39.09
N LEU A 18 5.39 -2.71 -38.79
CA LEU A 18 4.35 -2.77 -37.77
C LEU A 18 5.03 -2.42 -36.45
N GLN A 19 4.99 -1.15 -36.13
CA GLN A 19 5.28 -0.66 -34.79
C GLN A 19 4.14 -1.18 -33.92
N SER A 20 4.35 -2.34 -33.31
CA SER A 20 3.54 -2.78 -32.19
C SER A 20 3.58 -1.65 -31.17
N GLN A 21 2.54 -0.87 -31.12
CA GLN A 21 2.26 -0.06 -29.94
C GLN A 21 1.90 -1.09 -28.86
N ASP A 22 2.91 -1.53 -28.11
CA ASP A 22 2.69 -2.09 -26.81
C ASP A 22 1.96 -0.98 -26.03
N LYS A 23 0.62 -1.02 -26.06
CA LYS A 23 -0.18 -0.36 -25.06
C LYS A 23 0.33 -0.96 -23.75
N GLU A 24 1.18 -0.20 -23.06
CA GLU A 24 1.44 -0.44 -21.66
C GLU A 24 0.06 -0.51 -21.01
N PHE A 25 -0.34 -1.73 -20.68
CA PHE A 25 -1.60 -2.00 -20.05
C PHE A 25 -1.41 -1.59 -18.58
N ASN A 26 -1.51 -0.25 -18.34
CA ASN A 26 -1.52 0.31 -17.00
C ASN A 26 -2.81 -0.14 -16.35
N ALA A 27 -2.77 -1.36 -15.82
CA ALA A 27 -3.79 -1.82 -14.92
C ALA A 27 -3.74 -0.93 -13.67
N GLU A 28 -4.78 -0.15 -13.48
CA GLU A 28 -4.94 0.75 -12.34
C GLU A 28 -5.21 -0.11 -11.10
N GLU A 29 -4.13 -0.49 -10.42
CA GLU A 29 -4.17 -1.30 -9.21
C GLU A 29 -4.36 -0.41 -7.99
N THR A 30 -5.26 -0.79 -7.10
CA THR A 30 -5.35 -0.21 -5.76
C THR A 30 -4.64 -1.11 -4.77
N VAL A 31 -3.77 -0.56 -3.93
CA VAL A 31 -3.05 -1.32 -2.92
C VAL A 31 -3.24 -0.69 -1.55
N TRP A 32 -3.78 -1.45 -0.61
CA TRP A 32 -3.89 -1.04 0.79
C TRP A 32 -2.94 -1.85 1.65
N TYR A 33 -2.06 -1.14 2.37
CA TYR A 33 -1.15 -1.68 3.38
C TYR A 33 -1.71 -1.39 4.76
N PHE A 34 -1.92 -2.42 5.57
CA PHE A 34 -2.44 -2.27 6.92
C PHE A 34 -1.41 -2.75 7.93
N ILE A 35 -1.08 -1.89 8.88
CA ILE A 35 -0.22 -2.23 10.01
C ILE A 35 -0.90 -1.83 11.32
N ARG A 36 -0.52 -2.53 12.38
CA ARG A 36 -0.83 -2.11 13.74
C ARG A 36 0.20 -1.08 14.20
N HIS A 37 -0.20 -0.19 15.15
CA HIS A 37 0.77 0.65 15.84
C HIS A 37 1.94 -0.16 16.40
N ALA A 38 3.11 0.42 16.46
CA ALA A 38 4.31 -0.18 17.04
C ALA A 38 4.18 -0.33 18.58
N GLU A 39 5.20 -0.86 19.22
CA GLU A 39 5.19 -1.17 20.65
C GLU A 39 4.98 0.09 21.50
N LYS A 40 3.86 0.11 22.23
CA LYS A 40 3.50 1.20 23.13
C LYS A 40 4.18 1.07 24.49
N ASN A 41 4.31 2.17 25.21
CA ASN A 41 4.66 2.16 26.63
C ASN A 41 3.53 1.47 27.45
N ARG A 42 3.90 0.68 28.45
CA ARG A 42 3.00 -0.07 29.33
C ARG A 42 3.28 0.19 30.81
N ASP A 43 4.12 1.18 31.14
CA ASP A 43 4.54 1.47 32.51
C ASP A 43 3.37 2.00 33.35
N ASN A 44 2.43 2.70 32.73
CA ASN A 44 1.21 3.18 33.36
C ASN A 44 -0.02 2.48 32.74
N PRO A 45 -0.66 1.51 33.41
CA PRO A 45 -1.85 0.82 32.90
C PRO A 45 -3.09 1.71 32.80
N GLU A 46 -3.14 2.85 33.52
CA GLU A 46 -4.23 3.80 33.47
C GLU A 46 -4.13 4.77 32.28
N ASP A 47 -2.99 4.78 31.56
CA ASP A 47 -2.81 5.61 30.38
C ASP A 47 -3.52 4.97 29.16
N ASN A 48 -4.63 5.57 28.79
CA ASN A 48 -5.44 5.13 27.66
C ASN A 48 -4.85 5.51 26.29
N ASN A 49 -3.89 6.44 26.26
CA ASN A 49 -3.27 6.93 25.02
C ASN A 49 -1.74 6.99 25.11
N PRO A 50 -1.08 5.87 25.45
CA PRO A 50 0.36 5.85 25.66
C PRO A 50 1.15 6.09 24.38
N GLU A 51 2.32 6.71 24.57
CA GLU A 51 3.34 6.86 23.56
C GLU A 51 4.00 5.53 23.16
N LEU A 52 4.78 5.53 22.08
CA LEU A 52 5.66 4.42 21.73
C LEU A 52 6.81 4.32 22.74
N ASN A 53 7.15 3.08 23.14
CA ASN A 53 8.40 2.83 23.82
C ASN A 53 9.61 2.85 22.85
N SER A 54 10.83 2.65 23.34
CA SER A 54 12.05 2.69 22.52
C SER A 54 12.03 1.66 21.37
N LYS A 55 11.50 0.44 21.62
CA LYS A 55 11.35 -0.60 20.60
C LYS A 55 10.35 -0.17 19.53
N GLY A 56 9.23 0.43 19.95
CA GLY A 56 8.22 0.93 19.03
C GLY A 56 8.71 2.08 18.15
N LYS A 57 9.52 2.99 18.72
CA LYS A 57 10.15 4.06 17.93
C LYS A 57 11.08 3.49 16.85
N LEU A 58 11.87 2.47 17.19
CA LEU A 58 12.72 1.79 16.20
C LEU A 58 11.88 1.06 15.13
N ARG A 59 10.78 0.40 15.52
CA ARG A 59 9.87 -0.24 14.55
C ARG A 59 9.23 0.78 13.61
N ALA A 60 8.85 1.96 14.10
CA ALA A 60 8.32 3.03 13.25
C ALA A 60 9.34 3.47 12.17
N LEU A 61 10.64 3.57 12.53
CA LEU A 61 11.72 3.82 11.58
C LEU A 61 11.89 2.64 10.59
N ASN A 62 11.78 1.39 11.06
CA ASN A 62 11.82 0.22 10.18
C ASN A 62 10.67 0.21 9.16
N TRP A 63 9.47 0.67 9.56
CA TRP A 63 8.37 0.87 8.62
C TRP A 63 8.71 1.94 7.57
N ALA A 64 9.31 3.06 7.95
CA ALA A 64 9.75 4.07 6.98
C ALA A 64 10.77 3.49 6.00
N TYR A 65 11.71 2.66 6.47
CA TYR A 65 12.65 1.97 5.60
C TYR A 65 11.96 0.97 4.67
N PHE A 66 11.00 0.18 5.16
CA PHE A 66 10.24 -0.77 4.34
C PHE A 66 9.47 -0.05 3.20
N PHE A 67 8.80 1.06 3.53
CA PHE A 67 8.00 1.79 2.56
C PHE A 67 8.82 2.76 1.67
N ARG A 68 10.13 2.85 1.81
CA ARG A 68 10.95 3.86 1.12
C ARG A 68 10.77 3.87 -0.41
N GLU A 69 10.70 2.67 -1.03
CA GLU A 69 10.56 2.53 -2.49
C GLU A 69 9.09 2.36 -2.94
N ILE A 70 8.16 2.22 -2.00
CA ILE A 70 6.74 2.05 -2.32
C ILE A 70 6.11 3.43 -2.54
N PRO A 71 5.48 3.71 -3.69
CA PRO A 71 4.92 5.03 -4.02
C PRO A 71 3.58 5.25 -3.30
N LEU A 72 3.61 5.54 -1.99
CA LEU A 72 2.41 5.83 -1.21
C LEU A 72 1.73 7.12 -1.70
N GLY A 73 0.41 7.06 -1.92
CA GLY A 73 -0.43 8.21 -2.26
C GLY A 73 -1.17 8.79 -1.06
N SER A 74 -1.40 8.00 0.00
CA SER A 74 -2.09 8.44 1.22
C SER A 74 -1.64 7.64 2.44
N ILE A 75 -1.67 8.28 3.61
CA ILE A 75 -1.36 7.65 4.89
C ILE A 75 -2.47 7.97 5.88
N TYR A 76 -3.11 6.94 6.42
CA TYR A 76 -4.19 7.04 7.39
C TYR A 76 -3.74 6.55 8.77
N SER A 77 -4.20 7.21 9.82
CA SER A 77 -3.96 6.80 11.21
C SER A 77 -5.19 7.04 12.06
N THR A 78 -5.44 6.21 13.05
CA THR A 78 -6.38 6.57 14.12
C THR A 78 -5.79 7.68 14.98
N ASN A 79 -6.63 8.41 15.72
CA ASN A 79 -6.22 9.56 16.54
C ASN A 79 -5.67 9.12 17.91
N TYR A 80 -4.56 8.36 17.89
CA TYR A 80 -3.83 7.97 19.10
C TYR A 80 -2.35 8.25 18.95
N HIS A 81 -1.66 8.63 20.03
CA HIS A 81 -0.22 8.92 20.01
C HIS A 81 0.57 7.78 19.36
N ARG A 82 0.31 6.53 19.78
CA ARG A 82 0.99 5.34 19.26
C ARG A 82 0.80 5.08 17.78
N THR A 83 -0.38 5.34 17.21
CA THR A 83 -0.64 5.14 15.78
C THR A 83 -0.05 6.26 14.94
N ILE A 84 -0.22 7.51 15.37
CA ILE A 84 0.37 8.68 14.72
C ILE A 84 1.89 8.56 14.73
N SER A 85 2.51 8.26 15.89
CA SER A 85 3.97 8.12 16.02
C SER A 85 4.51 6.92 15.21
N THR A 86 3.68 5.91 14.92
CA THR A 86 4.06 4.80 14.02
C THR A 86 4.06 5.26 12.57
N ALA A 87 3.07 6.05 12.16
CA ALA A 87 2.92 6.57 10.80
C ALA A 87 3.93 7.70 10.48
N GLN A 88 4.30 8.49 11.49
CA GLN A 88 5.05 9.74 11.32
C GLN A 88 6.35 9.61 10.52
N PRO A 89 7.27 8.65 10.79
CA PRO A 89 8.50 8.53 10.00
C PRO A 89 8.25 8.19 8.52
N VAL A 90 7.18 7.43 8.23
CA VAL A 90 6.77 7.14 6.84
C VAL A 90 6.24 8.42 6.19
N ALA A 91 5.38 9.16 6.88
CA ALA A 91 4.78 10.39 6.40
C ALA A 91 5.85 11.45 6.07
N GLU A 92 6.83 11.62 6.96
CA GLU A 92 7.98 12.51 6.74
C GLU A 92 8.82 12.08 5.53
N ALA A 93 9.18 10.79 5.43
CA ALA A 93 9.97 10.28 4.32
C ALA A 93 9.26 10.40 2.96
N LYS A 94 7.91 10.37 2.95
CA LYS A 94 7.07 10.51 1.74
C LYS A 94 6.59 11.93 1.48
N ASN A 95 6.82 12.86 2.39
CA ASN A 95 6.26 14.22 2.36
C ASN A 95 4.72 14.20 2.18
N LEU A 96 4.04 13.31 2.91
CA LEU A 96 2.60 13.15 2.89
C LEU A 96 2.00 13.52 4.25
N PRO A 97 0.81 14.13 4.30
CA PRO A 97 0.09 14.35 5.55
C PRO A 97 -0.45 13.02 6.08
N ILE A 98 -0.59 12.92 7.41
CA ILE A 98 -1.34 11.84 8.05
C ILE A 98 -2.81 12.24 8.11
N ILE A 99 -3.67 11.45 7.48
CA ILE A 99 -5.12 11.63 7.49
C ILE A 99 -5.69 10.86 8.68
N ILE A 100 -6.35 11.56 9.58
CA ILE A 100 -6.97 10.93 10.75
C ILE A 100 -8.30 10.30 10.36
N TYR A 101 -8.54 9.06 10.80
CA TYR A 101 -9.80 8.36 10.63
C TYR A 101 -10.31 7.74 11.94
N SER A 102 -11.62 7.58 12.06
CA SER A 102 -12.29 6.86 13.14
C SER A 102 -12.74 5.49 12.61
N PRO A 103 -12.24 4.36 13.16
CA PRO A 103 -12.66 3.02 12.70
C PRO A 103 -14.16 2.75 12.86
N ASP A 104 -14.81 3.38 13.85
CA ASP A 104 -16.23 3.18 14.15
C ASP A 104 -17.15 4.01 13.22
N GLU A 105 -16.62 5.09 12.64
CA GLU A 105 -17.35 6.00 11.73
C GLU A 105 -17.00 5.76 10.26
N LEU A 106 -16.00 4.92 9.97
CA LEU A 106 -15.51 4.70 8.63
C LEU A 106 -16.54 3.94 7.77
N ASN A 107 -17.06 4.59 6.77
CA ASN A 107 -17.78 3.92 5.71
C ASN A 107 -16.79 3.25 4.74
N VAL A 108 -16.68 1.93 4.81
CA VAL A 108 -15.69 1.15 4.05
C VAL A 108 -15.83 1.36 2.54
N LYS A 109 -17.06 1.39 2.02
CA LYS A 109 -17.31 1.60 0.59
C LYS A 109 -16.78 2.96 0.13
N THR A 110 -17.15 4.03 0.84
CA THR A 110 -16.68 5.39 0.53
C THR A 110 -15.16 5.50 0.67
N PHE A 111 -14.57 4.83 1.67
CA PHE A 111 -13.13 4.79 1.86
C PHE A 111 -12.42 4.12 0.68
N MET A 112 -12.94 3.01 0.17
CA MET A 112 -12.40 2.33 -1.00
C MET A 112 -12.51 3.22 -2.26
N GLU A 113 -13.66 3.82 -2.51
CA GLU A 113 -13.90 4.71 -3.65
C GLU A 113 -12.94 5.92 -3.66
N GLN A 114 -12.69 6.54 -2.49
CA GLN A 114 -11.76 7.68 -2.34
C GLN A 114 -10.29 7.30 -2.55
N ASN A 115 -9.96 6.03 -2.40
CA ASN A 115 -8.59 5.51 -2.51
C ASN A 115 -8.40 4.59 -3.72
N GLN A 116 -9.32 4.60 -4.66
CA GLN A 116 -9.20 3.84 -5.90
C GLN A 116 -7.94 4.28 -6.66
N GLU A 117 -7.24 3.32 -7.27
CA GLU A 117 -6.00 3.54 -8.04
C GLU A 117 -4.85 4.18 -7.23
N LYS A 118 -4.89 4.03 -5.91
CA LYS A 118 -3.85 4.53 -5.01
C LYS A 118 -3.18 3.42 -4.23
N THR A 119 -1.97 3.70 -3.82
CA THR A 119 -1.25 2.92 -2.82
C THR A 119 -1.37 3.61 -1.48
N VAL A 120 -1.95 2.95 -0.49
CA VAL A 120 -2.38 3.55 0.77
C VAL A 120 -1.79 2.80 1.97
N LEU A 121 -1.29 3.53 2.96
CA LEU A 121 -0.90 2.98 4.26
C LEU A 121 -1.96 3.32 5.31
N ILE A 122 -2.40 2.33 6.07
CA ILE A 122 -3.37 2.46 7.16
C ILE A 122 -2.76 1.92 8.45
N VAL A 123 -2.65 2.78 9.46
CA VAL A 123 -2.14 2.43 10.79
C VAL A 123 -3.29 2.37 11.78
N GLY A 124 -3.51 1.18 12.34
CA GLY A 124 -4.61 0.91 13.26
C GLY A 124 -4.19 0.15 14.52
N HIS A 125 -5.08 -0.69 15.03
CA HIS A 125 -4.92 -1.44 16.27
C HIS A 125 -5.10 -2.95 16.03
N SER A 126 -4.81 -3.77 17.06
CA SER A 126 -4.90 -5.22 16.97
C SER A 126 -6.28 -5.75 16.57
N ASN A 127 -7.33 -5.01 16.88
CA ASN A 127 -8.73 -5.35 16.55
C ASN A 127 -9.21 -4.66 15.27
N THR A 128 -8.89 -3.37 15.08
CA THR A 128 -9.43 -2.58 13.95
C THR A 128 -8.72 -2.87 12.64
N THR A 129 -7.43 -3.19 12.66
CA THR A 129 -6.66 -3.52 11.46
C THR A 129 -7.22 -4.75 10.74
N PRO A 130 -7.32 -5.96 11.37
CA PRO A 130 -7.89 -7.12 10.68
C PRO A 130 -9.39 -6.96 10.37
N LYS A 131 -10.14 -6.22 11.22
CA LYS A 131 -11.56 -5.94 10.96
C LYS A 131 -11.75 -5.14 9.65
N LEU A 132 -10.91 -4.13 9.41
CA LEU A 132 -11.00 -3.33 8.18
C LEU A 132 -10.56 -4.15 6.95
N VAL A 133 -9.52 -4.97 7.07
CA VAL A 133 -9.11 -5.91 6.02
C VAL A 133 -10.26 -6.86 5.67
N ASN A 134 -10.89 -7.48 6.66
CA ASN A 134 -12.04 -8.37 6.46
C ASN A 134 -13.21 -7.65 5.76
N ALA A 135 -13.49 -6.41 6.16
CA ALA A 135 -14.57 -5.61 5.58
C ALA A 135 -14.31 -5.26 4.10
N ILE A 136 -13.06 -4.94 3.73
CA ILE A 136 -12.67 -4.70 2.33
C ILE A 136 -12.74 -6.00 1.52
N MET A 137 -12.32 -7.12 2.10
CA MET A 137 -12.38 -8.44 1.46
C MET A 137 -13.80 -9.03 1.44
N GLU A 138 -14.75 -8.41 2.13
CA GLU A 138 -16.15 -8.90 2.29
C GLU A 138 -16.19 -10.33 2.85
N LYS A 139 -15.19 -10.69 3.67
CA LYS A 139 -15.01 -12.03 4.21
C LYS A 139 -14.27 -12.02 5.54
N GLU A 140 -14.72 -12.79 6.52
CA GLU A 140 -14.04 -12.99 7.80
C GLU A 140 -12.83 -13.94 7.64
N ILE A 141 -11.66 -13.37 7.32
CA ILE A 141 -10.41 -14.10 7.08
C ILE A 141 -9.52 -14.07 8.32
N PHE A 142 -9.39 -12.88 8.93
CA PHE A 142 -8.43 -12.62 10.01
C PHE A 142 -9.14 -12.37 11.33
N LYS A 143 -8.65 -12.98 12.38
CA LYS A 143 -9.06 -12.71 13.77
C LYS A 143 -8.28 -11.52 14.32
N GLN A 144 -8.69 -11.03 15.49
CA GLN A 144 -7.92 -10.05 16.25
C GLN A 144 -6.47 -10.52 16.44
N MET A 145 -5.52 -9.59 16.22
CA MET A 145 -4.09 -9.86 16.38
C MET A 145 -3.73 -10.09 17.84
N GLN A 146 -2.69 -10.90 18.07
CA GLN A 146 -2.11 -11.09 19.40
C GLN A 146 -1.55 -9.75 19.93
N ASP A 147 -1.55 -9.57 21.25
CA ASP A 147 -1.12 -8.30 21.84
C ASP A 147 0.37 -7.98 21.65
N ASN A 148 1.20 -8.99 21.43
CA ASN A 148 2.62 -8.86 21.11
C ASN A 148 2.93 -8.79 19.61
N ASP A 149 1.93 -8.87 18.74
CA ASP A 149 2.10 -8.78 17.29
C ASP A 149 2.08 -7.31 16.85
N ASN A 150 3.27 -6.77 16.61
CA ASN A 150 3.48 -5.44 16.03
C ASN A 150 4.22 -5.52 14.68
N SER A 151 4.41 -6.72 14.13
CA SER A 151 5.17 -6.99 12.92
C SER A 151 4.32 -7.39 11.72
N SER A 152 3.05 -7.72 11.95
CA SER A 152 2.11 -8.08 10.87
C SER A 152 1.88 -6.92 9.91
N LEU A 153 1.93 -7.26 8.63
CA LEU A 153 1.53 -6.41 7.50
C LEU A 153 0.51 -7.17 6.67
N PHE A 154 -0.67 -6.62 6.54
CA PHE A 154 -1.68 -7.10 5.59
C PHE A 154 -1.61 -6.23 4.33
N ILE A 155 -1.61 -6.86 3.17
CA ILE A 155 -1.56 -6.20 1.87
C ILE A 155 -2.80 -6.65 1.10
N VAL A 156 -3.72 -5.73 0.86
CA VAL A 156 -4.87 -5.97 -0.01
C VAL A 156 -4.60 -5.31 -1.35
N ARG A 157 -4.76 -6.05 -2.43
CA ARG A 157 -4.66 -5.56 -3.80
C ARG A 157 -6.00 -5.73 -4.49
N GLU A 158 -6.42 -4.71 -5.20
CA GLU A 158 -7.59 -4.76 -6.05
C GLU A 158 -7.20 -4.41 -7.48
N LEU A 159 -7.56 -5.29 -8.39
CA LEU A 159 -7.31 -5.15 -9.81
C LEU A 159 -8.55 -5.64 -10.56
N TYR A 160 -9.17 -4.79 -11.39
CA TYR A 160 -10.42 -5.10 -12.11
C TYR A 160 -11.57 -5.59 -11.23
N GLY A 161 -11.65 -5.09 -9.98
CA GLY A 161 -12.67 -5.51 -9.01
C GLY A 161 -12.38 -6.83 -8.28
N GLU A 162 -11.35 -7.56 -8.70
CA GLU A 162 -10.88 -8.76 -8.00
C GLU A 162 -9.92 -8.36 -6.87
N LYS A 163 -10.15 -8.92 -5.68
CA LYS A 163 -9.37 -8.62 -4.48
C LYS A 163 -8.57 -9.84 -4.02
N ILE A 164 -7.31 -9.62 -3.74
CA ILE A 164 -6.44 -10.60 -3.07
C ILE A 164 -5.86 -10.00 -1.80
N VAL A 165 -5.56 -10.85 -0.81
CA VAL A 165 -4.93 -10.43 0.43
C VAL A 165 -3.73 -11.31 0.76
N GLU A 166 -2.65 -10.66 1.15
CA GLU A 166 -1.44 -11.29 1.68
C GLU A 166 -1.25 -10.87 3.14
N HIS A 167 -0.70 -11.76 3.96
CA HIS A 167 -0.32 -11.46 5.33
C HIS A 167 1.13 -11.91 5.54
N ILE A 168 2.00 -10.96 5.85
CA ILE A 168 3.43 -11.19 6.09
C ILE A 168 3.88 -10.55 7.40
N PHE A 169 5.07 -10.92 7.88
CA PHE A 169 5.71 -10.34 9.06
C PHE A 169 6.96 -9.59 8.66
N VAL A 170 7.12 -8.35 9.13
CA VAL A 170 8.23 -7.46 8.80
C VAL A 170 9.04 -7.14 10.05
N GLY A 171 10.34 -7.45 10.02
CA GLY A 171 11.27 -7.08 11.10
C GLY A 171 10.93 -7.72 12.45
N GLN A 172 10.83 -9.04 12.49
CA GLN A 172 10.74 -9.80 13.76
C GLN A 172 12.04 -9.75 14.53
#